data_dd55da2e2036b39def2c20bc9c8811ed
#
_entry.id   dd55da2e2036b39def2c20bc9c8811ed
#
_cell.length_a   1.000
_cell.length_b   1.000
_cell.length_c   1.000
_cell.angle_alpha   90.00
_cell.angle_beta   90.00
_cell.angle_gamma   90.00
#
_symmetry.space_group_name_H-M   'P 1'
#
loop_
_entity.id
_entity.type
_entity.pdbx_description
1 polymer ?
#
loop_
_entity_poly.entity_id
_entity_poly.type
_entity_poly.pdbx_seq_one_letter_code
_entity_poly.pdbx_strand_id
1 'polypeptide(L)'
;MTSRGRVRRAGVAAAVAVAPFAFAWRFAHVYRTRAGFPRQHPPTFDPAALGLPFEAVTVATPDGLALPAWWIPARSGEPGPAVVLVHGWESGRHRTLPNAQVLHAIGCHVLTLDVRGHGANPAEELPVSAGEFGTDALAGVEGALARPDVTAVAVLGHSMGAVGAILAAAAEPRVAAAVLTATPADPYRLTRQTFRLARLPIPDPIAYPLAWLTTRVYLKPRRHEVRDVSATAAVRRYQGPILAIHGTDDRVVPVAHLGRLAAAARAARADLGESAPPVETLVIPGGQHSWMYEFPAYREAVARFLATALGGPLDPEAAAAAAAGVDARRLPDDDVRFGALDDLAEAVGSGSAAAEGPPTAAAEAQT
;
A
#
# COMPACT_ATOMS: atom_id res chain seq x y z
N MET A 1 -29.63 -12.83 52.82
CA MET A 1 -29.46 -12.11 51.54
C MET A 1 -30.73 -12.26 50.72
N THR A 2 -31.42 -11.18 50.46
CA THR A 2 -32.69 -11.21 49.71
C THR A 2 -32.49 -11.65 48.27
N SER A 3 -33.48 -12.30 47.66
CA SER A 3 -33.46 -12.75 46.25
C SER A 3 -33.11 -11.60 45.28
N ARG A 4 -33.56 -10.38 45.56
CA ARG A 4 -33.24 -9.15 44.78
C ARG A 4 -31.74 -8.80 44.80
N GLY A 5 -31.05 -9.05 45.94
CA GLY A 5 -29.59 -8.80 46.03
C GLY A 5 -28.78 -9.79 45.19
N ARG A 6 -29.23 -11.03 45.08
CA ARG A 6 -28.60 -12.05 44.24
C ARG A 6 -28.80 -11.77 42.75
N VAL A 7 -29.99 -11.39 42.32
CA VAL A 7 -30.29 -11.03 40.93
C VAL A 7 -29.47 -9.79 40.49
N ARG A 8 -29.39 -8.77 41.35
CA ARG A 8 -28.58 -7.57 41.05
C ARG A 8 -27.07 -7.89 40.91
N ARG A 9 -26.53 -8.74 41.78
CA ARG A 9 -25.11 -9.17 41.70
C ARG A 9 -24.85 -10.02 40.47
N ALA A 10 -25.75 -10.93 40.13
CA ALA A 10 -25.66 -11.73 38.90
C ALA A 10 -25.71 -10.83 37.64
N GLY A 11 -26.60 -9.83 37.61
CA GLY A 11 -26.68 -8.86 36.52
C GLY A 11 -25.41 -8.02 36.36
N VAL A 12 -24.82 -7.53 37.46
CA VAL A 12 -23.55 -6.79 37.43
C VAL A 12 -22.41 -7.70 36.97
N ALA A 13 -22.33 -8.94 37.47
CA ALA A 13 -21.30 -9.88 37.04
C ALA A 13 -21.41 -10.21 35.53
N ALA A 14 -22.64 -10.41 35.04
CA ALA A 14 -22.89 -10.62 33.62
C ALA A 14 -22.51 -9.39 32.77
N ALA A 15 -22.86 -8.18 33.23
CA ALA A 15 -22.47 -6.95 32.54
C ALA A 15 -20.96 -6.75 32.48
N VAL A 16 -20.24 -7.00 33.59
CA VAL A 16 -18.76 -6.95 33.64
C VAL A 16 -18.13 -7.99 32.73
N ALA A 17 -18.69 -9.19 32.62
CA ALA A 17 -18.21 -10.24 31.75
C ALA A 17 -18.43 -9.92 30.26
N VAL A 18 -19.54 -9.25 29.91
CA VAL A 18 -19.90 -8.92 28.52
C VAL A 18 -19.24 -7.63 28.03
N ALA A 19 -18.98 -6.67 28.94
CA ALA A 19 -18.46 -5.35 28.60
C ALA A 19 -17.18 -5.36 27.72
N PRO A 20 -16.15 -6.20 27.98
CA PRO A 20 -14.96 -6.26 27.14
C PRO A 20 -15.25 -6.69 25.70
N PHE A 21 -16.16 -7.64 25.52
CA PHE A 21 -16.55 -8.12 24.18
C PHE A 21 -17.36 -7.07 23.41
N ALA A 22 -18.29 -6.41 24.09
CA ALA A 22 -19.06 -5.31 23.51
C ALA A 22 -18.15 -4.14 23.12
N PHE A 23 -17.17 -3.81 23.97
CA PHE A 23 -16.17 -2.81 23.67
C PHE A 23 -15.32 -3.21 22.44
N ALA A 24 -14.77 -4.42 22.42
CA ALA A 24 -13.95 -4.89 21.31
C ALA A 24 -14.72 -4.90 19.98
N TRP A 25 -15.99 -5.33 20.02
CA TRP A 25 -16.87 -5.31 18.87
C TRP A 25 -17.16 -3.90 18.38
N ARG A 26 -17.53 -2.98 19.29
CA ARG A 26 -17.77 -1.58 18.97
C ARG A 26 -16.50 -0.92 18.42
N PHE A 27 -15.36 -1.16 19.05
CA PHE A 27 -14.06 -0.65 18.59
C PHE A 27 -13.77 -1.09 17.15
N ALA A 28 -13.93 -2.39 16.86
CA ALA A 28 -13.67 -2.90 15.51
C ALA A 28 -14.60 -2.29 14.45
N HIS A 29 -15.86 -1.98 14.80
CA HIS A 29 -16.79 -1.29 13.91
C HIS A 29 -16.41 0.18 13.70
N VAL A 30 -16.05 0.90 14.77
CA VAL A 30 -15.58 2.28 14.68
C VAL A 30 -14.29 2.34 13.84
N TYR A 31 -13.35 1.44 14.09
CA TYR A 31 -12.14 1.34 13.26
C TYR A 31 -12.49 1.17 11.78
N ARG A 32 -13.38 0.23 11.43
CA ARG A 32 -13.79 -0.01 10.06
C ARG A 32 -14.38 1.23 9.40
N THR A 33 -15.24 1.96 10.09
CA THR A 33 -15.90 3.16 9.54
C THR A 33 -14.98 4.37 9.45
N ARG A 34 -13.89 4.41 10.21
CA ARG A 34 -12.94 5.52 10.20
C ARG A 34 -11.70 5.25 9.34
N ALA A 35 -11.18 4.03 9.38
CA ALA A 35 -9.98 3.65 8.67
C ALA A 35 -10.24 2.90 7.35
N GLY A 36 -11.50 2.67 6.98
CA GLY A 36 -11.86 1.92 5.77
C GLY A 36 -12.13 2.77 4.53
N PHE A 37 -12.20 4.07 4.69
CA PHE A 37 -12.53 4.99 3.60
C PHE A 37 -11.39 6.00 3.45
N PRO A 38 -10.57 5.85 2.40
CA PRO A 38 -9.43 6.74 2.20
C PRO A 38 -9.88 8.15 1.86
N ARG A 39 -9.10 9.14 2.30
CA ARG A 39 -9.23 10.50 1.77
C ARG A 39 -8.73 10.52 0.34
N GLN A 40 -9.50 11.17 -0.52
CA GLN A 40 -9.16 11.28 -1.94
C GLN A 40 -8.13 12.41 -2.13
N HIS A 41 -7.13 12.14 -2.96
CA HIS A 41 -6.11 13.09 -3.38
C HIS A 41 -6.05 13.08 -4.91
N PRO A 42 -6.95 13.81 -5.60
CA PRO A 42 -6.93 13.92 -7.05
C PRO A 42 -5.58 14.44 -7.53
N PRO A 43 -5.08 13.98 -8.70
CA PRO A 43 -3.84 14.47 -9.26
C PRO A 43 -3.87 15.99 -9.47
N THR A 44 -2.85 16.68 -8.97
CA THR A 44 -2.65 18.12 -9.14
C THR A 44 -1.78 18.45 -10.34
N PHE A 45 -1.10 17.45 -10.91
CA PHE A 45 -0.31 17.50 -12.13
C PHE A 45 -0.31 16.13 -12.80
N ASP A 46 0.10 16.10 -14.06
CA ASP A 46 0.17 14.93 -14.91
C ASP A 46 1.64 14.60 -15.30
N PRO A 47 1.89 13.51 -16.04
CA PRO A 47 3.24 13.14 -16.45
C PRO A 47 3.96 14.19 -17.28
N ALA A 48 3.27 15.08 -18.02
CA ALA A 48 3.91 16.13 -18.83
C ALA A 48 4.64 17.15 -17.95
N ALA A 49 4.20 17.38 -16.71
CA ALA A 49 4.91 18.24 -15.76
C ALA A 49 6.32 17.74 -15.43
N LEU A 50 6.60 16.44 -15.64
CA LEU A 50 7.92 15.82 -15.49
C LEU A 50 8.57 15.49 -16.82
N GLY A 51 8.07 16.03 -17.93
CA GLY A 51 8.60 15.81 -19.29
C GLY A 51 8.33 14.40 -19.83
N LEU A 52 7.38 13.67 -19.28
CA LEU A 52 7.01 12.33 -19.73
C LEU A 52 5.85 12.39 -20.73
N PRO A 53 5.98 11.78 -21.91
CA PRO A 53 4.85 11.59 -22.82
C PRO A 53 3.82 10.66 -22.18
N PHE A 54 2.52 10.91 -22.38
CA PHE A 54 1.51 10.04 -21.83
C PHE A 54 0.19 10.08 -22.61
N GLU A 55 -0.60 9.02 -22.42
CA GLU A 55 -2.01 8.91 -22.79
C GLU A 55 -2.85 8.80 -21.52
N ALA A 56 -3.90 9.61 -21.40
CA ALA A 56 -4.91 9.38 -20.37
C ALA A 56 -5.78 8.20 -20.84
N VAL A 57 -5.77 7.13 -20.04
CA VAL A 57 -6.49 5.89 -20.33
C VAL A 57 -7.39 5.50 -19.16
N THR A 58 -8.28 4.56 -19.41
CA THR A 58 -9.14 3.98 -18.40
C THR A 58 -8.90 2.47 -18.33
N VAL A 59 -8.73 1.95 -17.13
CA VAL A 59 -8.61 0.52 -16.87
C VAL A 59 -9.95 0.00 -16.36
N ALA A 60 -10.53 -0.96 -17.07
CA ALA A 60 -11.77 -1.60 -16.65
C ALA A 60 -11.50 -2.74 -15.67
N THR A 61 -12.19 -2.76 -14.53
CA THR A 61 -12.12 -3.85 -13.56
C THR A 61 -13.16 -4.93 -13.84
N PRO A 62 -12.98 -6.18 -13.38
CA PRO A 62 -13.96 -7.26 -13.57
C PRO A 62 -15.33 -6.96 -12.95
N ASP A 63 -15.40 -6.13 -11.92
CA ASP A 63 -16.63 -5.68 -11.27
C ASP A 63 -17.23 -4.40 -11.87
N GLY A 64 -16.72 -3.97 -13.04
CA GLY A 64 -17.33 -2.92 -13.87
C GLY A 64 -16.91 -1.49 -13.53
N LEU A 65 -15.89 -1.28 -12.69
CA LEU A 65 -15.34 0.05 -12.46
C LEU A 65 -14.43 0.47 -13.61
N ALA A 66 -14.35 1.78 -13.84
CA ALA A 66 -13.49 2.41 -14.82
C ALA A 66 -12.44 3.25 -14.07
N LEU A 67 -11.24 2.69 -13.86
CA LEU A 67 -10.18 3.32 -13.10
C LEU A 67 -9.40 4.31 -13.97
N PRO A 68 -9.27 5.59 -13.56
CA PRO A 68 -8.42 6.54 -14.24
C PRO A 68 -6.94 6.11 -14.19
N ALA A 69 -6.27 6.15 -15.33
CA ALA A 69 -4.89 5.72 -15.46
C ALA A 69 -4.13 6.59 -16.48
N TRP A 70 -2.80 6.51 -16.42
CA TRP A 70 -1.91 7.06 -17.43
C TRP A 70 -1.05 5.94 -18.00
N TRP A 71 -1.01 5.88 -19.33
CA TRP A 71 -0.05 5.09 -20.05
C TRP A 71 1.10 6.01 -20.51
N ILE A 72 2.32 5.68 -20.11
CA ILE A 72 3.55 6.38 -20.47
C ILE A 72 4.31 5.43 -21.39
N PRO A 73 4.40 5.72 -22.70
CA PRO A 73 5.08 4.84 -23.64
C PRO A 73 6.58 4.81 -23.37
N ALA A 74 7.23 3.71 -23.74
CA ALA A 74 8.67 3.58 -23.67
C ALA A 74 9.36 4.64 -24.54
N ARG A 75 10.54 5.09 -24.11
CA ARG A 75 11.29 6.16 -24.78
C ARG A 75 11.66 5.85 -26.23
N SER A 76 11.87 4.56 -26.53
CA SER A 76 12.25 4.11 -27.87
C SER A 76 11.12 4.21 -28.90
N GLY A 77 9.86 4.20 -28.45
CA GLY A 77 8.69 4.00 -29.30
C GLY A 77 8.55 2.58 -29.88
N GLU A 78 9.48 1.68 -29.56
CA GLU A 78 9.49 0.28 -29.99
C GLU A 78 8.77 -0.61 -28.96
N PRO A 79 8.32 -1.80 -29.36
CA PRO A 79 7.80 -2.78 -28.42
C PRO A 79 8.81 -3.08 -27.30
N GLY A 80 8.31 -3.13 -26.05
CA GLY A 80 9.17 -3.27 -24.88
C GLY A 80 8.44 -3.75 -23.64
N PRO A 81 9.16 -3.94 -22.52
CA PRO A 81 8.55 -4.31 -21.26
C PRO A 81 7.72 -3.16 -20.68
N ALA A 82 6.67 -3.54 -19.94
CA ALA A 82 5.82 -2.59 -19.21
C ALA A 82 5.87 -2.84 -17.70
N VAL A 83 5.75 -1.78 -16.91
CA VAL A 83 5.65 -1.86 -15.46
C VAL A 83 4.35 -1.18 -15.00
N VAL A 84 3.53 -1.93 -14.25
CA VAL A 84 2.32 -1.40 -13.62
C VAL A 84 2.67 -0.86 -12.25
N LEU A 85 2.45 0.45 -12.04
CA LEU A 85 2.71 1.15 -10.79
C LEU A 85 1.44 1.21 -9.94
N VAL A 86 1.54 0.77 -8.67
CA VAL A 86 0.43 0.77 -7.73
C VAL A 86 0.79 1.62 -6.51
N HIS A 87 0.06 2.73 -6.33
CA HIS A 87 0.27 3.68 -5.23
C HIS A 87 -0.18 3.13 -3.87
N GLY A 88 0.21 3.81 -2.78
CA GLY A 88 -0.17 3.46 -1.41
C GLY A 88 -1.55 4.00 -0.98
N TRP A 89 -1.88 3.76 0.30
CA TRP A 89 -3.09 4.28 0.93
C TRP A 89 -3.09 5.81 0.97
N GLU A 90 -4.27 6.42 0.78
CA GLU A 90 -4.45 7.88 0.71
C GLU A 90 -3.47 8.58 -0.24
N SER A 91 -3.27 7.98 -1.41
CA SER A 91 -2.37 8.44 -2.47
C SER A 91 -3.10 8.44 -3.82
N GLY A 92 -2.38 8.62 -4.91
CA GLY A 92 -2.91 8.57 -6.28
C GLY A 92 -1.80 8.30 -7.29
N ARG A 93 -2.20 8.07 -8.55
CA ARG A 93 -1.27 7.75 -9.65
C ARG A 93 -0.16 8.79 -9.85
N HIS A 94 -0.43 10.09 -9.57
CA HIS A 94 0.56 11.15 -9.70
C HIS A 94 1.76 10.96 -8.76
N ARG A 95 1.57 10.39 -7.58
CA ARG A 95 2.65 10.14 -6.60
C ARG A 95 3.59 9.01 -7.00
N THR A 96 3.24 8.23 -8.02
CA THR A 96 4.13 7.20 -8.58
C THR A 96 5.03 7.74 -9.69
N LEU A 97 4.81 8.98 -10.15
CA LEU A 97 5.53 9.56 -11.30
C LEU A 97 7.05 9.62 -11.14
N PRO A 98 7.64 9.85 -9.95
CA PRO A 98 9.09 9.73 -9.80
C PRO A 98 9.63 8.34 -10.13
N ASN A 99 8.89 7.27 -9.79
CA ASN A 99 9.23 5.92 -10.25
C ASN A 99 9.02 5.76 -11.75
N ALA A 100 7.98 6.38 -12.32
CA ALA A 100 7.76 6.36 -13.77
C ALA A 100 8.90 7.02 -14.54
N GLN A 101 9.51 8.10 -14.03
CA GLN A 101 10.71 8.71 -14.62
C GLN A 101 11.88 7.71 -14.69
N VAL A 102 12.11 6.97 -13.60
CA VAL A 102 13.16 5.94 -13.54
C VAL A 102 12.89 4.84 -14.57
N LEU A 103 11.68 4.33 -14.63
CA LEU A 103 11.28 3.24 -15.52
C LEU A 103 11.31 3.67 -16.99
N HIS A 104 10.86 4.88 -17.30
CA HIS A 104 10.93 5.45 -18.64
C HIS A 104 12.38 5.65 -19.09
N ALA A 105 13.28 6.08 -18.18
CA ALA A 105 14.70 6.25 -18.50
C ALA A 105 15.39 4.93 -18.87
N ILE A 106 14.94 3.80 -18.32
CA ILE A 106 15.46 2.47 -18.66
C ILE A 106 14.72 1.78 -19.81
N GLY A 107 13.79 2.50 -20.46
CA GLY A 107 13.11 2.04 -21.68
C GLY A 107 11.88 1.16 -21.44
N CYS A 108 11.26 1.23 -20.27
CA CYS A 108 9.98 0.57 -20.00
C CYS A 108 8.79 1.45 -20.39
N HIS A 109 7.72 0.83 -20.87
CA HIS A 109 6.39 1.40 -20.77
C HIS A 109 5.93 1.43 -19.32
N VAL A 110 5.09 2.39 -18.95
CA VAL A 110 4.56 2.48 -17.58
C VAL A 110 3.06 2.67 -17.62
N LEU A 111 2.33 1.84 -16.88
CA LEU A 111 0.93 2.08 -16.55
C LEU A 111 0.83 2.46 -15.08
N THR A 112 0.29 3.65 -14.79
CA THR A 112 -0.05 4.04 -13.41
C THR A 112 -1.52 4.35 -13.31
N LEU A 113 -2.20 3.85 -12.27
CA LEU A 113 -3.64 3.96 -12.08
C LEU A 113 -3.99 4.47 -10.68
N ASP A 114 -5.16 5.09 -10.55
CA ASP A 114 -5.78 5.32 -9.25
C ASP A 114 -6.56 4.08 -8.84
N VAL A 115 -6.20 3.48 -7.71
CA VAL A 115 -6.98 2.41 -7.08
C VAL A 115 -8.34 2.97 -6.63
N ARG A 116 -9.41 2.17 -6.68
CA ARG A 116 -10.76 2.58 -6.27
C ARG A 116 -10.76 3.32 -4.94
N GLY A 117 -11.63 4.31 -4.81
CA GLY A 117 -11.73 5.16 -3.63
C GLY A 117 -10.55 6.13 -3.43
N HIS A 118 -9.51 6.09 -4.29
CA HIS A 118 -8.32 6.95 -4.22
C HIS A 118 -8.20 7.84 -5.45
N GLY A 119 -7.29 8.81 -5.37
CA GLY A 119 -6.96 9.71 -6.47
C GLY A 119 -8.19 10.44 -7.00
N ALA A 120 -8.47 10.29 -8.29
CA ALA A 120 -9.62 10.86 -8.97
C ALA A 120 -10.86 9.93 -9.00
N ASN A 121 -10.79 8.74 -8.40
CA ASN A 121 -11.96 7.87 -8.30
C ASN A 121 -13.00 8.44 -7.33
N PRO A 122 -14.28 8.11 -7.49
CA PRO A 122 -15.31 8.41 -6.49
C PRO A 122 -15.02 7.66 -5.18
N ALA A 123 -15.62 8.16 -4.08
CA ALA A 123 -15.59 7.47 -2.81
C ALA A 123 -16.33 6.12 -2.90
N GLU A 124 -15.82 5.11 -2.19
CA GLU A 124 -16.43 3.79 -2.13
C GLU A 124 -17.54 3.71 -1.07
N GLU A 125 -18.55 2.90 -1.32
CA GLU A 125 -19.61 2.62 -0.33
C GLU A 125 -19.19 1.58 0.71
N LEU A 126 -18.25 0.72 0.36
CA LEU A 126 -17.70 -0.30 1.25
C LEU A 126 -16.23 -0.01 1.56
N PRO A 127 -15.75 -0.43 2.74
CA PRO A 127 -14.35 -0.23 3.11
C PRO A 127 -13.40 -0.80 2.06
N VAL A 128 -12.37 -0.02 1.70
CA VAL A 128 -11.29 -0.45 0.82
C VAL A 128 -10.25 -1.21 1.61
N SER A 129 -9.72 -2.29 1.07
CA SER A 129 -8.66 -3.10 1.68
C SER A 129 -7.59 -3.48 0.65
N ALA A 130 -6.57 -4.20 1.07
CA ALA A 130 -5.58 -4.73 0.14
C ALA A 130 -6.19 -5.65 -0.95
N GLY A 131 -7.36 -6.24 -0.70
CA GLY A 131 -8.08 -7.03 -1.71
C GLY A 131 -8.48 -6.20 -2.91
N GLU A 132 -9.03 -5.00 -2.68
CA GLU A 132 -9.39 -4.06 -3.73
C GLU A 132 -8.16 -3.55 -4.47
N PHE A 133 -7.08 -3.25 -3.75
CA PHE A 133 -5.78 -2.95 -4.38
C PHE A 133 -5.31 -4.08 -5.29
N GLY A 134 -5.50 -5.34 -4.86
CA GLY A 134 -5.16 -6.52 -5.68
C GLY A 134 -6.01 -6.64 -6.94
N THR A 135 -7.31 -6.44 -6.84
CA THR A 135 -8.24 -6.50 -7.98
C THR A 135 -7.92 -5.39 -9.00
N ASP A 136 -7.69 -4.18 -8.53
CA ASP A 136 -7.42 -3.03 -9.40
C ASP A 136 -6.02 -3.10 -10.02
N ALA A 137 -5.01 -3.57 -9.26
CA ALA A 137 -3.68 -3.85 -9.80
C ALA A 137 -3.71 -4.95 -10.87
N LEU A 138 -4.50 -6.01 -10.66
CA LEU A 138 -4.70 -7.07 -11.66
C LEU A 138 -5.33 -6.52 -12.94
N ALA A 139 -6.36 -5.69 -12.83
CA ALA A 139 -6.95 -5.02 -13.99
C ALA A 139 -5.91 -4.16 -14.75
N GLY A 140 -5.03 -3.45 -14.03
CA GLY A 140 -3.89 -2.73 -14.61
C GLY A 140 -2.94 -3.66 -15.36
N VAL A 141 -2.61 -4.81 -14.78
CA VAL A 141 -1.75 -5.84 -15.42
C VAL A 141 -2.41 -6.37 -16.70
N GLU A 142 -3.69 -6.73 -16.65
CA GLU A 142 -4.44 -7.19 -17.82
C GLU A 142 -4.50 -6.11 -18.91
N GLY A 143 -4.72 -4.85 -18.51
CA GLY A 143 -4.70 -3.71 -19.43
C GLY A 143 -3.35 -3.50 -20.10
N ALA A 144 -2.24 -3.68 -19.38
CA ALA A 144 -0.89 -3.62 -19.95
C ALA A 144 -0.61 -4.80 -20.89
N LEU A 145 -1.00 -6.03 -20.50
CA LEU A 145 -0.83 -7.25 -21.30
C LEU A 145 -1.66 -7.24 -22.58
N ALA A 146 -2.74 -6.48 -22.63
CA ALA A 146 -3.57 -6.35 -23.84
C ALA A 146 -2.96 -5.40 -24.90
N ARG A 147 -1.92 -4.64 -24.59
CA ARG A 147 -1.28 -3.74 -25.54
C ARG A 147 -0.33 -4.52 -26.47
N PRO A 148 -0.41 -4.29 -27.79
CA PRO A 148 0.38 -5.06 -28.77
C PRO A 148 1.88 -4.74 -28.73
N ASP A 149 2.26 -3.59 -28.17
CA ASP A 149 3.62 -3.10 -27.99
C ASP A 149 4.27 -3.56 -26.67
N VAL A 150 3.57 -4.36 -25.85
CA VAL A 150 4.09 -4.88 -24.58
C VAL A 150 4.63 -6.30 -24.74
N THR A 151 5.91 -6.49 -24.42
CA THR A 151 6.60 -7.80 -24.52
C THR A 151 6.60 -8.61 -23.22
N ALA A 152 6.62 -7.93 -22.07
CA ALA A 152 6.58 -8.52 -20.74
C ALA A 152 6.00 -7.51 -19.75
N VAL A 153 5.39 -7.98 -18.64
CA VAL A 153 4.81 -7.10 -17.62
C VAL A 153 5.40 -7.40 -16.25
N ALA A 154 5.80 -6.36 -15.53
CA ALA A 154 6.11 -6.40 -14.12
C ALA A 154 5.18 -5.49 -13.33
N VAL A 155 5.16 -5.68 -12.00
CA VAL A 155 4.46 -4.80 -11.06
C VAL A 155 5.45 -4.11 -10.12
N LEU A 156 5.22 -2.83 -9.81
CA LEU A 156 5.92 -2.12 -8.75
C LEU A 156 4.88 -1.45 -7.85
N GLY A 157 4.86 -1.82 -6.58
CA GLY A 157 3.93 -1.25 -5.63
C GLY A 157 4.61 -0.65 -4.41
N HIS A 158 3.93 0.34 -3.80
CA HIS A 158 4.36 0.96 -2.56
C HIS A 158 3.34 0.75 -1.46
N SER A 159 3.77 0.33 -0.26
CA SER A 159 2.93 0.19 0.93
C SER A 159 1.70 -0.72 0.67
N MET A 160 0.48 -0.22 0.80
CA MET A 160 -0.74 -0.96 0.45
C MET A 160 -0.76 -1.35 -1.03
N GLY A 161 -0.24 -0.49 -1.92
CA GLY A 161 -0.07 -0.80 -3.33
C GLY A 161 0.90 -1.95 -3.59
N ALA A 162 1.92 -2.14 -2.74
CA ALA A 162 2.80 -3.31 -2.83
C ALA A 162 2.08 -4.61 -2.44
N VAL A 163 1.14 -4.55 -1.49
CA VAL A 163 0.27 -5.70 -1.21
C VAL A 163 -0.63 -5.99 -2.40
N GLY A 164 -1.25 -4.95 -2.98
CA GLY A 164 -2.04 -5.08 -4.22
C GLY A 164 -1.24 -5.66 -5.38
N ALA A 165 -0.04 -5.14 -5.61
CA ALA A 165 0.86 -5.61 -6.67
C ALA A 165 1.20 -7.10 -6.55
N ILE A 166 1.55 -7.58 -5.35
CA ILE A 166 1.87 -9.01 -5.17
C ILE A 166 0.63 -9.90 -5.18
N LEU A 167 -0.55 -9.39 -4.80
CA LEU A 167 -1.81 -10.10 -4.96
C LEU A 167 -2.14 -10.29 -6.44
N ALA A 168 -1.97 -9.24 -7.26
CA ALA A 168 -2.14 -9.30 -8.71
C ALA A 168 -1.14 -10.26 -9.36
N ALA A 169 0.15 -10.16 -9.00
CA ALA A 169 1.19 -11.06 -9.51
C ALA A 169 0.94 -12.53 -9.15
N ALA A 170 0.39 -12.80 -7.96
CA ALA A 170 0.02 -14.15 -7.54
C ALA A 170 -1.23 -14.70 -8.24
N ALA A 171 -2.06 -13.83 -8.83
CA ALA A 171 -3.26 -14.19 -9.58
C ALA A 171 -3.00 -14.33 -11.09
N GLU A 172 -1.99 -13.61 -11.63
CA GLU A 172 -1.66 -13.57 -13.06
C GLU A 172 -0.25 -14.12 -13.31
N PRO A 173 -0.14 -15.38 -13.78
CA PRO A 173 1.17 -16.04 -14.00
C PRO A 173 2.07 -15.37 -15.06
N ARG A 174 1.51 -14.52 -15.93
CA ARG A 174 2.27 -13.76 -16.95
C ARG A 174 3.02 -12.55 -16.36
N VAL A 175 2.81 -12.21 -15.08
CA VAL A 175 3.62 -11.19 -14.42
C VAL A 175 5.04 -11.72 -14.24
N ALA A 176 5.99 -11.13 -14.94
CA ALA A 176 7.36 -11.60 -15.02
C ALA A 176 8.21 -11.23 -13.79
N ALA A 177 7.89 -10.13 -13.11
CA ALA A 177 8.63 -9.69 -11.91
C ALA A 177 7.76 -8.82 -10.97
N ALA A 178 8.11 -8.81 -9.67
CA ALA A 178 7.46 -7.96 -8.69
C ALA A 178 8.47 -7.15 -7.86
N VAL A 179 8.32 -5.83 -7.82
CA VAL A 179 9.05 -4.91 -6.94
C VAL A 179 8.11 -4.43 -5.85
N LEU A 180 8.48 -4.68 -4.60
CA LEU A 180 7.64 -4.50 -3.43
C LEU A 180 8.32 -3.54 -2.43
N THR A 181 7.82 -2.32 -2.28
CA THR A 181 8.44 -1.29 -1.45
C THR A 181 7.60 -1.00 -0.20
N ALA A 182 8.23 -0.93 0.97
CA ALA A 182 7.60 -0.64 2.27
C ALA A 182 6.36 -1.50 2.57
N THR A 183 6.41 -2.78 2.24
CA THR A 183 5.25 -3.68 2.16
C THR A 183 4.80 -4.16 3.54
N PRO A 184 3.53 -3.96 3.94
CA PRO A 184 2.94 -4.63 5.09
C PRO A 184 2.86 -6.14 4.85
N ALA A 185 3.54 -6.94 5.65
CA ALA A 185 3.58 -8.40 5.46
C ALA A 185 2.24 -9.08 5.78
N ASP A 186 1.59 -8.66 6.89
CA ASP A 186 0.36 -9.28 7.38
C ASP A 186 -0.69 -8.23 7.78
N PRO A 187 -1.99 -8.43 7.45
CA PRO A 187 -3.04 -7.45 7.70
C PRO A 187 -3.22 -7.11 9.19
N TYR A 188 -3.25 -8.11 10.08
CA TYR A 188 -3.46 -7.87 11.52
C TYR A 188 -2.26 -7.16 12.18
N ARG A 189 -1.03 -7.34 11.66
CA ARG A 189 0.15 -6.60 12.12
C ARG A 189 0.10 -5.15 11.69
N LEU A 190 -0.38 -4.89 10.47
CA LEU A 190 -0.64 -3.54 10.00
C LEU A 190 -1.72 -2.89 10.88
N THR A 191 -2.86 -3.55 11.14
CA THR A 191 -3.90 -3.05 12.05
C THR A 191 -3.34 -2.76 13.45
N ARG A 192 -2.47 -3.64 13.99
CA ARG A 192 -1.78 -3.38 15.25
C ARG A 192 -0.88 -2.14 15.18
N GLN A 193 -0.19 -1.93 14.06
CA GLN A 193 0.65 -0.76 13.86
C GLN A 193 -0.18 0.52 13.77
N THR A 194 -1.37 0.51 13.14
CA THR A 194 -2.24 1.68 13.12
C THR A 194 -2.70 2.09 14.53
N PHE A 195 -2.88 1.14 15.46
CA PHE A 195 -3.16 1.48 16.86
C PHE A 195 -2.01 2.26 17.51
N ARG A 196 -0.75 1.92 17.18
CA ARG A 196 0.44 2.65 17.66
C ARG A 196 0.54 4.04 17.05
N LEU A 197 0.29 4.16 15.75
CA LEU A 197 0.30 5.44 15.04
C LEU A 197 -0.79 6.39 15.58
N ALA A 198 -1.97 5.86 15.86
CA ALA A 198 -3.07 6.57 16.54
C ALA A 198 -2.83 6.78 18.05
N ARG A 199 -1.64 6.45 18.57
CA ARG A 199 -1.22 6.61 19.98
C ARG A 199 -2.18 5.97 20.99
N LEU A 200 -2.86 4.89 20.60
CA LEU A 200 -3.78 4.19 21.51
C LEU A 200 -2.99 3.46 22.61
N PRO A 201 -3.28 3.71 23.90
CA PRO A 201 -2.52 3.13 25.02
C PRO A 201 -2.95 1.67 25.30
N ILE A 202 -2.89 0.80 24.27
CA ILE A 202 -3.31 -0.59 24.37
C ILE A 202 -2.07 -1.49 24.47
N PRO A 203 -1.85 -2.19 25.60
CA PRO A 203 -0.72 -3.13 25.75
C PRO A 203 -0.76 -4.26 24.71
N ASP A 204 0.39 -4.74 24.27
CA ASP A 204 0.51 -5.77 23.23
C ASP A 204 -0.30 -7.05 23.48
N PRO A 205 -0.40 -7.61 24.72
CA PRO A 205 -1.22 -8.79 24.98
C PRO A 205 -2.71 -8.61 24.64
N ILE A 206 -3.21 -7.38 24.73
CA ILE A 206 -4.61 -7.02 24.38
C ILE A 206 -4.69 -6.55 22.92
N ALA A 207 -3.71 -5.79 22.50
CA ALA A 207 -3.71 -5.16 21.19
C ALA A 207 -3.65 -6.16 20.02
N TYR A 208 -2.92 -7.28 20.14
CA TYR A 208 -2.86 -8.28 19.08
C TYR A 208 -4.18 -9.04 18.88
N PRO A 209 -4.83 -9.60 19.92
CA PRO A 209 -6.16 -10.17 19.77
C PRO A 209 -7.20 -9.17 19.24
N LEU A 210 -7.14 -7.92 19.71
CA LEU A 210 -8.03 -6.85 19.23
C LEU A 210 -7.77 -6.52 17.76
N ALA A 211 -6.51 -6.43 17.33
CA ALA A 211 -6.15 -6.19 15.93
C ALA A 211 -6.62 -7.34 15.03
N TRP A 212 -6.50 -8.58 15.49
CA TRP A 212 -7.00 -9.74 14.78
C TRP A 212 -8.52 -9.69 14.57
N LEU A 213 -9.28 -9.40 15.64
CA LEU A 213 -10.73 -9.21 15.56
C LEU A 213 -11.09 -8.03 14.63
N THR A 214 -10.42 -6.89 14.83
CA THR A 214 -10.65 -5.67 14.05
C THR A 214 -10.42 -5.92 12.56
N THR A 215 -9.33 -6.61 12.20
CA THR A 215 -9.04 -6.97 10.81
C THR A 215 -10.18 -7.81 10.20
N ARG A 216 -10.69 -8.81 10.92
CA ARG A 216 -11.81 -9.64 10.43
C ARG A 216 -13.11 -8.85 10.25
N VAL A 217 -13.43 -7.98 11.21
CA VAL A 217 -14.62 -7.10 11.11
C VAL A 217 -14.46 -6.12 9.94
N TYR A 218 -13.24 -5.62 9.72
CA TYR A 218 -12.91 -4.72 8.62
C TYR A 218 -13.13 -5.37 7.25
N LEU A 219 -12.66 -6.60 7.07
CA LEU A 219 -12.69 -7.32 5.79
C LEU A 219 -14.08 -7.90 5.45
N LYS A 220 -14.95 -8.09 6.46
CA LYS A 220 -16.25 -8.76 6.29
C LYS A 220 -17.17 -8.17 5.21
N PRO A 221 -17.31 -6.82 5.04
CA PRO A 221 -18.20 -6.25 4.03
C PRO A 221 -17.84 -6.66 2.60
N ARG A 222 -16.54 -6.81 2.30
CA ARG A 222 -16.02 -7.25 1.00
C ARG A 222 -15.87 -8.77 0.90
N ARG A 223 -16.24 -9.51 1.96
CA ARG A 223 -16.14 -10.98 2.05
C ARG A 223 -14.71 -11.53 1.90
N HIS A 224 -13.71 -10.71 2.21
CA HIS A 224 -12.32 -11.17 2.22
C HIS A 224 -12.00 -11.93 3.51
N GLU A 225 -11.19 -12.98 3.37
CA GLU A 225 -10.48 -13.57 4.49
C GLU A 225 -9.10 -12.93 4.67
N VAL A 226 -8.51 -13.07 5.86
CA VAL A 226 -7.18 -12.49 6.16
C VAL A 226 -6.10 -12.98 5.19
N ARG A 227 -6.19 -14.25 4.76
CA ARG A 227 -5.23 -14.84 3.79
C ARG A 227 -5.33 -14.22 2.40
N ASP A 228 -6.53 -13.76 1.99
CA ASP A 228 -6.78 -13.22 0.65
C ASP A 228 -6.12 -11.85 0.46
N VAL A 229 -5.87 -11.14 1.57
CA VAL A 229 -5.30 -9.80 1.61
C VAL A 229 -3.91 -9.76 2.26
N SER A 230 -3.25 -10.90 2.39
CA SER A 230 -1.94 -11.03 3.04
C SER A 230 -0.82 -11.11 2.02
N ALA A 231 0.15 -10.18 2.09
CA ALA A 231 1.33 -10.22 1.25
C ALA A 231 2.17 -11.48 1.49
N THR A 232 2.29 -11.95 2.75
CA THR A 232 3.01 -13.21 3.04
C THR A 232 2.32 -14.43 2.45
N ALA A 233 1.00 -14.43 2.32
CA ALA A 233 0.28 -15.48 1.62
C ALA A 233 0.45 -15.37 0.10
N ALA A 234 0.47 -14.17 -0.45
CA ALA A 234 0.63 -13.92 -1.88
C ALA A 234 2.04 -14.28 -2.40
N VAL A 235 3.11 -13.88 -1.71
CA VAL A 235 4.49 -14.22 -2.12
C VAL A 235 4.77 -15.71 -2.13
N ARG A 236 4.00 -16.51 -1.39
CA ARG A 236 4.09 -17.98 -1.42
C ARG A 236 3.49 -18.59 -2.68
N ARG A 237 2.53 -17.91 -3.29
CA ARG A 237 1.86 -18.36 -4.52
C ARG A 237 2.54 -17.83 -5.77
N TYR A 238 3.13 -16.63 -5.70
CA TYR A 238 3.84 -16.04 -6.84
C TYR A 238 5.17 -16.74 -7.09
N GLN A 239 5.38 -17.19 -8.33
CA GLN A 239 6.53 -17.98 -8.74
C GLN A 239 7.62 -17.18 -9.49
N GLY A 240 7.38 -15.91 -9.78
CA GLY A 240 8.38 -15.05 -10.42
C GLY A 240 9.39 -14.44 -9.44
N PRO A 241 10.42 -13.75 -9.95
CA PRO A 241 11.41 -13.02 -9.16
C PRO A 241 10.78 -11.89 -8.37
N ILE A 242 11.30 -11.65 -7.15
CA ILE A 242 10.84 -10.60 -6.24
C ILE A 242 12.04 -9.75 -5.81
N LEU A 243 11.90 -8.42 -5.91
CA LEU A 243 12.74 -7.45 -5.21
C LEU A 243 11.91 -6.77 -4.12
N ALA A 244 12.26 -6.98 -2.86
CA ALA A 244 11.61 -6.32 -1.73
C ALA A 244 12.52 -5.27 -1.11
N ILE A 245 12.02 -4.02 -0.98
CA ILE A 245 12.81 -2.86 -0.53
C ILE A 245 12.15 -2.21 0.68
N HIS A 246 12.96 -1.81 1.67
CA HIS A 246 12.45 -1.15 2.87
C HIS A 246 13.45 -0.14 3.44
N GLY A 247 12.93 0.95 4.00
CA GLY A 247 13.74 1.94 4.70
C GLY A 247 13.93 1.59 6.18
N THR A 248 15.11 1.92 6.75
CA THR A 248 15.37 1.69 8.19
C THR A 248 14.52 2.58 9.10
N ASP A 249 14.15 3.78 8.62
CA ASP A 249 13.44 4.80 9.39
C ASP A 249 11.93 4.81 9.10
N ASP A 250 11.43 3.74 8.50
CA ASP A 250 10.00 3.56 8.26
C ASP A 250 9.25 3.35 9.59
N ARG A 251 8.51 4.38 10.00
CA ARG A 251 7.69 4.38 11.22
C ARG A 251 6.27 3.90 10.98
N VAL A 252 5.84 3.87 9.73
CA VAL A 252 4.48 3.45 9.34
C VAL A 252 4.41 1.93 9.23
N VAL A 253 5.32 1.34 8.46
CA VAL A 253 5.48 -0.12 8.32
C VAL A 253 6.90 -0.47 8.77
N PRO A 254 7.10 -0.97 9.99
CA PRO A 254 8.45 -1.26 10.48
C PRO A 254 9.23 -2.22 9.58
N VAL A 255 10.54 -2.00 9.42
CA VAL A 255 11.43 -2.79 8.54
C VAL A 255 11.39 -4.30 8.80
N ALA A 256 10.97 -4.73 10.00
CA ALA A 256 10.76 -6.15 10.32
C ALA A 256 9.73 -6.85 9.40
N HIS A 257 8.87 -6.10 8.70
CA HIS A 257 7.96 -6.65 7.70
C HIS A 257 8.72 -7.19 6.48
N LEU A 258 9.82 -6.55 6.06
CA LEU A 258 10.68 -7.04 4.98
C LEU A 258 11.20 -8.45 5.24
N GLY A 259 11.77 -8.67 6.43
CA GLY A 259 12.29 -9.99 6.80
C GLY A 259 11.23 -11.09 6.78
N ARG A 260 9.99 -10.77 7.23
CA ARG A 260 8.86 -11.71 7.20
C ARG A 260 8.42 -12.05 5.78
N LEU A 261 8.34 -11.04 4.92
CA LEU A 261 7.96 -11.21 3.53
C LEU A 261 8.99 -12.07 2.78
N ALA A 262 10.27 -11.72 2.91
CA ALA A 262 11.35 -12.46 2.28
C ALA A 262 11.47 -13.91 2.79
N ALA A 263 11.33 -14.13 4.10
CA ALA A 263 11.32 -15.47 4.68
C ALA A 263 10.16 -16.31 4.13
N ALA A 264 8.96 -15.75 4.04
CA ALA A 264 7.79 -16.45 3.48
C ALA A 264 7.99 -16.81 1.99
N ALA A 265 8.56 -15.88 1.20
CA ALA A 265 8.84 -16.11 -0.21
C ALA A 265 9.92 -17.18 -0.42
N ARG A 266 11.03 -17.12 0.32
CA ARG A 266 12.12 -18.09 0.24
C ARG A 266 11.70 -19.48 0.71
N ALA A 267 10.93 -19.56 1.80
CA ALA A 267 10.41 -20.83 2.31
C ALA A 267 9.51 -21.55 1.28
N ALA A 268 8.70 -20.81 0.52
CA ALA A 268 7.84 -21.39 -0.51
C ALA A 268 8.61 -21.88 -1.76
N ARG A 269 9.88 -21.50 -1.91
CA ARG A 269 10.76 -21.85 -3.02
C ARG A 269 11.86 -22.84 -2.62
N ALA A 270 11.90 -23.28 -1.36
CA ALA A 270 12.99 -24.11 -0.83
C ALA A 270 13.19 -25.43 -1.62
N ASP A 271 12.10 -26.03 -2.08
CA ASP A 271 12.14 -27.30 -2.82
C ASP A 271 12.62 -27.14 -4.28
N LEU A 272 12.72 -25.90 -4.78
CA LEU A 272 13.17 -25.63 -6.16
C LEU A 272 14.72 -25.56 -6.27
N GLY A 273 15.42 -25.52 -5.16
CA GLY A 273 16.89 -25.45 -5.11
C GLY A 273 17.46 -24.27 -5.90
N GLU A 274 18.48 -24.51 -6.72
CA GLU A 274 19.15 -23.48 -7.54
C GLU A 274 18.27 -22.93 -8.68
N SER A 275 17.21 -23.63 -9.04
CA SER A 275 16.24 -23.18 -10.05
C SER A 275 15.20 -22.22 -9.49
N ALA A 276 15.25 -21.91 -8.20
CA ALA A 276 14.30 -21.00 -7.57
C ALA A 276 14.45 -19.57 -8.10
N PRO A 277 13.35 -18.94 -8.52
CA PRO A 277 13.37 -17.52 -8.85
C PRO A 277 13.89 -16.68 -7.68
N PRO A 278 14.73 -15.64 -7.95
CA PRO A 278 15.39 -14.88 -6.89
C PRO A 278 14.39 -14.13 -6.00
N VAL A 279 14.71 -14.08 -4.71
CA VAL A 279 14.07 -13.24 -3.71
C VAL A 279 15.13 -12.30 -3.15
N GLU A 280 15.25 -11.15 -3.79
CA GLU A 280 16.19 -10.11 -3.42
C GLU A 280 15.60 -9.18 -2.37
N THR A 281 16.45 -8.65 -1.50
CA THR A 281 16.04 -7.69 -0.47
C THR A 281 17.02 -6.54 -0.44
N LEU A 282 16.52 -5.31 -0.35
CA LEU A 282 17.31 -4.11 -0.19
C LEU A 282 16.80 -3.32 1.02
N VAL A 283 17.69 -2.99 1.93
CA VAL A 283 17.43 -2.08 3.05
C VAL A 283 18.10 -0.74 2.73
N ILE A 284 17.32 0.34 2.75
CA ILE A 284 17.80 1.70 2.53
C ILE A 284 18.06 2.36 3.87
N PRO A 285 19.33 2.61 4.25
CA PRO A 285 19.66 3.33 5.48
C PRO A 285 19.09 4.75 5.45
N GLY A 286 18.40 5.17 6.52
CA GLY A 286 17.72 6.45 6.60
C GLY A 286 16.46 6.57 5.76
N GLY A 287 16.11 5.56 4.97
CA GLY A 287 14.89 5.53 4.16
C GLY A 287 13.65 5.55 5.05
N GLN A 288 12.73 6.47 4.76
CA GLN A 288 11.43 6.59 5.40
C GLN A 288 10.38 5.71 4.71
N HIS A 289 9.11 5.77 5.15
CA HIS A 289 8.03 5.02 4.53
C HIS A 289 7.85 5.33 3.05
N SER A 290 7.96 6.59 2.69
CA SER A 290 7.81 7.10 1.31
C SER A 290 9.15 7.60 0.76
N TRP A 291 9.17 8.00 -0.51
CA TRP A 291 10.28 8.69 -1.19
C TRP A 291 11.59 7.91 -1.33
N MET A 292 11.55 6.57 -1.25
CA MET A 292 12.75 5.75 -1.44
C MET A 292 13.40 5.94 -2.81
N TYR A 293 12.64 6.40 -3.81
CA TYR A 293 13.15 6.76 -5.14
C TYR A 293 14.15 7.95 -5.11
N GLU A 294 14.21 8.75 -4.05
CA GLU A 294 15.23 9.79 -3.87
C GLU A 294 16.63 9.20 -3.67
N PHE A 295 16.73 7.95 -3.22
CA PHE A 295 18.01 7.27 -3.01
C PHE A 295 18.53 6.63 -4.31
N PRO A 296 19.77 6.95 -4.78
CA PRO A 296 20.34 6.30 -5.96
C PRO A 296 20.34 4.77 -5.85
N ALA A 297 20.71 4.22 -4.70
CA ALA A 297 20.74 2.78 -4.47
C ALA A 297 19.38 2.09 -4.71
N TYR A 298 18.26 2.77 -4.42
CA TYR A 298 16.93 2.29 -4.75
C TYR A 298 16.74 2.23 -6.26
N ARG A 299 17.02 3.33 -6.97
CA ARG A 299 16.80 3.44 -8.42
C ARG A 299 17.64 2.43 -9.19
N GLU A 300 18.92 2.31 -8.82
CA GLU A 300 19.85 1.33 -9.41
C GLU A 300 19.37 -0.11 -9.21
N ALA A 301 18.97 -0.47 -8.00
CA ALA A 301 18.51 -1.82 -7.70
C ALA A 301 17.21 -2.16 -8.44
N VAL A 302 16.24 -1.25 -8.50
CA VAL A 302 14.99 -1.43 -9.25
C VAL A 302 15.29 -1.61 -10.73
N ALA A 303 16.15 -0.76 -11.31
CA ALA A 303 16.48 -0.80 -12.72
C ALA A 303 17.24 -2.09 -13.11
N ARG A 304 18.27 -2.45 -12.34
CA ARG A 304 19.04 -3.68 -12.55
C ARG A 304 18.16 -4.92 -12.46
N PHE A 305 17.32 -5.00 -11.42
CA PHE A 305 16.42 -6.11 -11.21
C PHE A 305 15.40 -6.26 -12.37
N LEU A 306 14.76 -5.16 -12.77
CA LEU A 306 13.77 -5.20 -13.85
C LEU A 306 14.41 -5.50 -15.19
N ALA A 307 15.56 -4.92 -15.52
CA ALA A 307 16.29 -5.24 -16.76
C ALA A 307 16.70 -6.72 -16.81
N THR A 308 17.11 -7.29 -15.67
CA THR A 308 17.43 -8.73 -15.58
C THR A 308 16.19 -9.60 -15.78
N ALA A 309 15.05 -9.24 -15.19
CA ALA A 309 13.86 -10.06 -15.17
C ALA A 309 13.00 -9.96 -16.45
N LEU A 310 12.97 -8.77 -17.08
CA LEU A 310 12.09 -8.50 -18.21
C LEU A 310 12.82 -8.58 -19.56
N GLY A 311 14.14 -8.50 -19.55
CA GLY A 311 14.90 -8.05 -20.71
C GLY A 311 14.59 -6.57 -20.98
N GLY A 312 15.06 -6.06 -22.07
CA GLY A 312 14.80 -4.66 -22.46
C GLY A 312 15.91 -4.09 -23.31
N PRO A 313 15.83 -2.78 -23.65
CA PRO A 313 16.81 -2.16 -24.52
C PRO A 313 18.18 -1.95 -23.85
N LEU A 314 18.25 -1.96 -22.52
CA LEU A 314 19.48 -1.79 -21.74
C LEU A 314 19.81 -3.09 -21.01
N ASP A 315 21.10 -3.43 -20.98
CA ASP A 315 21.58 -4.46 -20.05
C ASP A 315 21.43 -3.99 -18.58
N PRO A 316 21.49 -4.88 -17.60
CA PRO A 316 21.21 -4.53 -16.21
C PRO A 316 22.11 -3.43 -15.63
N GLU A 317 23.39 -3.36 -16.03
CA GLU A 317 24.31 -2.34 -15.51
C GLU A 317 24.11 -0.99 -16.21
N ALA A 318 23.84 -1.00 -17.50
CA ALA A 318 23.47 0.21 -18.23
C ALA A 318 22.12 0.79 -17.72
N ALA A 319 21.16 -0.08 -17.42
CA ALA A 319 19.89 0.32 -16.81
C ALA A 319 20.09 0.94 -15.41
N ALA A 320 20.92 0.33 -14.57
CA ALA A 320 21.26 0.88 -13.25
C ALA A 320 21.93 2.25 -13.36
N ALA A 321 22.90 2.41 -14.26
CA ALA A 321 23.58 3.70 -14.49
C ALA A 321 22.62 4.77 -15.00
N ALA A 322 21.73 4.43 -15.94
CA ALA A 322 20.70 5.35 -16.44
C ALA A 322 19.74 5.79 -15.31
N ALA A 323 19.30 4.85 -14.48
CA ALA A 323 18.42 5.11 -13.35
C ALA A 323 19.07 5.97 -12.25
N ALA A 324 20.37 5.77 -11.98
CA ALA A 324 21.13 6.58 -11.02
C ALA A 324 21.13 8.06 -11.41
N GLY A 325 21.20 8.36 -12.71
CA GLY A 325 21.21 9.71 -13.26
C GLY A 325 19.84 10.43 -13.26
N VAL A 326 18.75 9.73 -12.95
CA VAL A 326 17.41 10.34 -12.90
C VAL A 326 17.27 11.22 -11.66
N ASP A 327 16.85 12.47 -11.84
CA ASP A 327 16.53 13.39 -10.75
C ASP A 327 15.09 13.12 -10.23
N ALA A 328 14.89 11.94 -9.69
CA ALA A 328 13.60 11.56 -9.09
C ALA A 328 13.48 12.18 -7.71
N ARG A 329 12.66 13.22 -7.59
CA ARG A 329 12.44 13.97 -6.36
C ARG A 329 11.02 13.87 -5.86
N ARG A 330 10.86 14.12 -4.59
CA ARG A 330 9.56 14.34 -3.94
C ARG A 330 8.80 15.46 -4.63
N LEU A 331 7.53 15.20 -4.89
CA LEU A 331 6.66 16.16 -5.55
C LEU A 331 6.11 17.17 -4.54
N PRO A 332 5.77 18.41 -4.94
CA PRO A 332 5.36 19.49 -4.03
C PRO A 332 4.17 19.14 -3.14
N ASP A 333 3.23 18.32 -3.62
CA ASP A 333 2.01 17.93 -2.90
C ASP A 333 2.13 16.58 -2.17
N ASP A 334 3.34 16.03 -2.07
CA ASP A 334 3.58 14.72 -1.49
C ASP A 334 3.74 14.80 0.04
N ASP A 335 2.77 15.46 0.72
CA ASP A 335 2.67 15.46 2.17
C ASP A 335 1.93 14.19 2.61
N VAL A 336 2.67 13.25 3.19
CA VAL A 336 2.11 11.98 3.67
C VAL A 336 1.41 12.23 5.00
N ARG A 337 0.13 12.60 4.94
CA ARG A 337 -0.77 12.62 6.09
C ARG A 337 -1.72 11.44 6.00
N PHE A 338 -1.73 10.61 7.02
CA PHE A 338 -2.70 9.52 7.16
C PHE A 338 -3.96 10.05 7.87
N GLY A 339 -4.78 10.80 7.16
CA GLY A 339 -5.96 11.46 7.72
C GLY A 339 -6.94 10.49 8.38
N ALA A 340 -7.10 9.27 7.85
CA ALA A 340 -7.90 8.23 8.47
C ALA A 340 -7.39 7.79 9.85
N LEU A 341 -6.08 7.91 10.14
CA LEU A 341 -5.52 7.61 11.46
C LEU A 341 -5.71 8.76 12.44
N ASP A 342 -5.68 10.02 11.96
CA ASP A 342 -6.00 11.19 12.77
C ASP A 342 -7.48 11.13 13.19
N ASP A 343 -8.40 10.82 12.27
CA ASP A 343 -9.83 10.63 12.56
C ASP A 343 -10.07 9.49 13.56
N LEU A 344 -9.27 8.42 13.51
CA LEU A 344 -9.34 7.33 14.48
C LEU A 344 -8.87 7.78 15.86
N ALA A 345 -7.78 8.56 15.94
CA ALA A 345 -7.25 9.09 17.19
C ALA A 345 -8.28 10.03 17.88
N GLU A 346 -8.92 10.91 17.11
CA GLU A 346 -10.00 11.76 17.61
C GLU A 346 -11.22 10.97 18.10
N ALA A 347 -11.67 9.98 17.31
CA ALA A 347 -12.86 9.19 17.68
C ALA A 347 -12.66 8.33 18.94
N VAL A 348 -11.42 7.93 19.24
CA VAL A 348 -11.08 7.15 20.44
C VAL A 348 -10.70 8.07 21.61
N GLY A 349 -10.12 9.26 21.31
CA GLY A 349 -9.68 10.25 22.31
C GLY A 349 -10.76 11.20 22.82
N SER A 350 -11.86 11.38 22.11
CA SER A 350 -12.95 12.32 22.45
C SER A 350 -13.78 11.95 23.68
N GLY A 351 -13.31 11.00 24.48
CA GLY A 351 -13.82 10.78 25.86
C GLY A 351 -13.20 11.69 26.93
N SER A 352 -12.21 12.56 26.61
CA SER A 352 -11.41 13.28 27.61
C SER A 352 -10.99 14.72 27.27
N ALA A 353 -11.63 15.41 26.33
CA ALA A 353 -11.30 16.83 26.10
C ALA A 353 -12.54 17.67 25.74
N ALA A 354 -13.39 17.89 26.77
CA ALA A 354 -14.22 19.09 26.79
C ALA A 354 -13.55 20.06 27.74
N ALA A 355 -12.73 20.98 27.24
CA ALA A 355 -12.41 22.31 27.77
C ALA A 355 -11.09 22.86 27.23
N GLU A 356 -11.10 23.41 26.03
CA GLU A 356 -10.26 24.60 25.74
C GLU A 356 -11.06 25.47 24.77
N GLY A 357 -11.47 26.64 25.28
CA GLY A 357 -12.24 27.62 24.55
C GLY A 357 -11.41 28.30 23.43
N PRO A 358 -12.07 28.98 22.51
CA PRO A 358 -11.39 29.60 21.37
C PRO A 358 -10.44 30.71 21.83
N PRO A 359 -9.32 30.91 21.13
CA PRO A 359 -8.42 32.00 21.43
C PRO A 359 -9.10 33.34 21.21
N THR A 360 -9.14 34.17 22.25
CA THR A 360 -9.58 35.56 22.21
C THR A 360 -8.69 36.34 21.26
N ALA A 361 -9.32 36.91 20.23
CA ALA A 361 -8.70 37.96 19.40
C ALA A 361 -8.39 39.14 20.26
N ALA A 362 -7.11 39.43 20.48
CA ALA A 362 -6.63 40.68 21.03
C ALA A 362 -6.49 41.69 19.89
N ALA A 363 -7.15 42.78 20.08
CA ALA A 363 -7.21 43.94 19.19
C ALA A 363 -5.80 44.57 18.98
N GLU A 364 -5.47 44.80 17.71
CA GLU A 364 -4.50 45.85 17.36
C GLU A 364 -5.23 47.20 17.36
N ALA A 365 -4.69 48.10 18.15
CA ALA A 365 -4.93 49.55 17.99
C ALA A 365 -3.63 50.31 18.16
N GLN A 366 -3.23 50.97 17.09
CA GLN A 366 -2.51 52.27 17.01
C GLN A 366 -1.05 52.34 17.54
N THR A 367 -0.10 52.50 16.69
CA THR A 367 0.42 53.79 16.18
C THR A 367 1.33 53.53 14.98
#